data_18138dd72ed8dc731088b6cf593606c4
#
_entry.id   18138dd72ed8dc731088b6cf593606c4
#
_cell.length_a   1.000
_cell.length_b   1.000
_cell.length_c   1.000
_cell.angle_alpha   90.00
_cell.angle_beta   90.00
_cell.angle_gamma   90.00
#
_symmetry.space_group_name_H-M   'P 1'
#
loop_
_entity.id
_entity.type
_entity.pdbx_description
1 polymer ?
#
loop_
_entity_poly.entity_id
_entity_poly.type
_entity_poly.pdbx_seq_one_letter_code
_entity_poly.pdbx_strand_id
1 'polypeptide(L)'
;TVKENIEICQFLTEDPLDMEELLDTLGLTEHQDKFPAQLSGGQQQRCAIARALIKNPKLLLCDEPTGALDSKTSKDILILLEKINQQYGTTMLIVTHNNAIRNMVHKVIIIKDGQISEDYENETRLPAKSLEDL
;
A
#
# COMPACT_ATOMS: atom_id res chain seq x y z
N THR A 1 -2.02 15.02 -14.48
CA THR A 1 -2.72 15.06 -13.18
C THR A 1 -2.67 13.68 -12.50
N VAL A 2 -3.01 13.65 -11.24
CA VAL A 2 -3.16 12.41 -10.47
C VAL A 2 -4.16 11.47 -11.16
N LYS A 3 -5.34 11.98 -11.51
CA LYS A 3 -6.38 11.20 -12.18
C LYS A 3 -5.88 10.58 -13.49
N GLU A 4 -5.24 11.38 -14.33
CA GLU A 4 -4.68 10.91 -15.60
C GLU A 4 -3.63 9.83 -15.42
N ASN A 5 -2.77 9.93 -14.38
CA ASN A 5 -1.79 8.93 -14.05
C ASN A 5 -2.44 7.58 -13.71
N ILE A 6 -3.58 7.60 -13.04
CA ILE A 6 -4.33 6.39 -12.68
C ILE A 6 -5.08 5.86 -13.91
N GLU A 7 -5.71 6.74 -14.69
CA GLU A 7 -6.46 6.38 -15.89
C GLU A 7 -5.62 5.60 -16.92
N ILE A 8 -4.36 5.99 -17.11
CA ILE A 8 -3.46 5.28 -18.02
C ILE A 8 -3.35 3.79 -17.64
N CYS A 9 -3.30 3.48 -16.35
CA CYS A 9 -3.20 2.11 -15.87
C CYS A 9 -4.52 1.34 -15.98
N GLN A 10 -5.65 2.04 -16.03
CA GLN A 10 -6.98 1.44 -16.17
C GLN A 10 -7.11 0.63 -17.45
N PHE A 11 -6.43 1.03 -18.52
CA PHE A 11 -6.47 0.35 -19.82
C PHE A 11 -5.61 -0.93 -19.87
N LEU A 12 -4.86 -1.23 -18.81
CA LEU A 12 -4.01 -2.42 -18.72
C LEU A 12 -4.75 -3.66 -18.22
N THR A 13 -6.04 -3.55 -17.99
CA THR A 13 -6.88 -4.65 -17.50
C THR A 13 -8.25 -4.60 -18.15
N GLU A 14 -8.92 -5.76 -18.21
CA GLU A 14 -10.30 -5.87 -18.74
C GLU A 14 -11.35 -5.55 -17.67
N ASP A 15 -10.99 -5.64 -16.38
CA ASP A 15 -11.91 -5.46 -15.26
C ASP A 15 -11.29 -4.51 -14.21
N PRO A 16 -11.17 -3.20 -14.53
CA PRO A 16 -10.62 -2.23 -13.59
C PRO A 16 -11.56 -1.97 -12.41
N LEU A 17 -10.97 -1.54 -11.29
CA LEU A 17 -11.74 -1.02 -10.16
C LEU A 17 -12.46 0.28 -10.55
N ASP A 18 -13.50 0.63 -9.80
CA ASP A 18 -14.18 1.90 -9.98
C ASP A 18 -13.27 3.07 -9.59
N MET A 19 -13.06 4.01 -10.51
CA MET A 19 -12.14 5.13 -10.33
C MET A 19 -12.55 6.03 -9.16
N GLU A 20 -13.83 6.40 -9.06
CA GLU A 20 -14.31 7.31 -8.01
C GLU A 20 -14.18 6.68 -6.63
N GLU A 21 -14.57 5.42 -6.50
CA GLU A 21 -14.43 4.66 -5.26
C GLU A 21 -12.97 4.54 -4.85
N LEU A 22 -12.08 4.25 -5.80
CA LEU A 22 -10.65 4.12 -5.54
C LEU A 22 -10.03 5.44 -5.07
N LEU A 23 -10.34 6.53 -5.74
CA LEU A 23 -9.87 7.87 -5.34
C LEU A 23 -10.34 8.21 -3.93
N ASP A 24 -11.58 7.91 -3.61
CA ASP A 24 -12.14 8.16 -2.27
C ASP A 24 -11.45 7.29 -1.21
N THR A 25 -11.32 6.00 -1.47
CA THR A 25 -10.65 5.05 -0.56
C THR A 25 -9.22 5.49 -0.24
N LEU A 26 -8.50 6.02 -1.23
CA LEU A 26 -7.11 6.46 -1.10
C LEU A 26 -6.96 7.92 -0.63
N GLY A 27 -8.08 8.62 -0.42
CA GLY A 27 -8.05 10.02 0.00
C GLY A 27 -7.48 10.96 -1.06
N LEU A 28 -7.67 10.64 -2.33
CA LEU A 28 -7.14 11.41 -3.46
C LEU A 28 -8.18 12.24 -4.22
N THR A 29 -9.46 12.14 -3.85
CA THR A 29 -10.55 12.82 -4.57
C THR A 29 -10.30 14.33 -4.70
N GLU A 30 -9.89 14.98 -3.62
CA GLU A 30 -9.61 16.43 -3.61
C GLU A 30 -8.32 16.80 -4.34
N HIS A 31 -7.47 15.83 -4.62
CA HIS A 31 -6.16 16.02 -5.24
C HIS A 31 -6.09 15.50 -6.68
N GLN A 32 -7.21 15.00 -7.22
CA GLN A 32 -7.22 14.30 -8.52
C GLN A 32 -6.77 15.17 -9.69
N ASP A 33 -6.98 16.49 -9.60
CA ASP A 33 -6.61 17.44 -10.67
C ASP A 33 -5.22 18.06 -10.46
N LYS A 34 -4.52 17.71 -9.38
CA LYS A 34 -3.16 18.17 -9.13
C LYS A 34 -2.13 17.36 -9.92
N PHE A 35 -0.99 18.00 -10.21
CA PHE A 35 0.17 17.28 -10.75
C PHE A 35 0.93 16.56 -9.63
N PRO A 36 1.57 15.41 -9.92
CA PRO A 36 2.33 14.68 -8.90
C PRO A 36 3.35 15.52 -8.13
N ALA A 37 4.00 16.50 -8.79
CA ALA A 37 4.95 17.39 -8.14
C ALA A 37 4.34 18.29 -7.06
N GLN A 38 3.02 18.47 -7.06
CA GLN A 38 2.26 19.27 -6.08
C GLN A 38 1.83 18.46 -4.86
N LEU A 39 2.09 17.15 -4.85
CA LEU A 39 1.67 16.25 -3.79
C LEU A 39 2.75 16.12 -2.71
N SER A 40 2.32 15.88 -1.47
CA SER A 40 3.23 15.43 -0.40
C SER A 40 3.77 14.03 -0.70
N GLY A 41 4.81 13.61 0.03
CA GLY A 41 5.37 12.26 -0.13
C GLY A 41 4.34 11.16 0.09
N GLY A 42 3.50 11.30 1.11
CA GLY A 42 2.41 10.34 1.38
C GLY A 42 1.34 10.32 0.29
N GLN A 43 1.00 11.49 -0.25
CA GLN A 43 0.04 11.58 -1.36
C GLN A 43 0.62 10.99 -2.66
N GLN A 44 1.90 11.19 -2.92
CA GLN A 44 2.59 10.54 -4.04
C GLN A 44 2.57 9.02 -3.90
N GLN A 45 2.81 8.51 -2.70
CA GLN A 45 2.73 7.07 -2.41
C GLN A 45 1.31 6.54 -2.62
N ARG A 46 0.30 7.29 -2.20
CA ARG A 46 -1.11 6.93 -2.44
C ARG A 46 -1.45 6.89 -3.93
N CYS A 47 -0.92 7.83 -4.71
CA CYS A 47 -1.07 7.83 -6.16
C CYS A 47 -0.40 6.59 -6.80
N ALA A 48 0.78 6.21 -6.35
CA ALA A 48 1.47 5.00 -6.81
C ALA A 48 0.65 3.73 -6.49
N ILE A 49 0.08 3.66 -5.28
CA ILE A 49 -0.79 2.56 -4.88
C ILE A 49 -2.05 2.52 -5.77
N ALA A 50 -2.66 3.68 -6.04
CA ALA A 50 -3.84 3.78 -6.91
C ALA A 50 -3.55 3.26 -8.32
N ARG A 51 -2.40 3.60 -8.88
CA ARG A 51 -1.98 3.15 -10.21
C ARG A 51 -1.86 1.62 -10.28
N ALA A 52 -1.38 0.99 -9.23
CA ALA A 52 -1.31 -0.46 -9.16
C ALA A 52 -2.68 -1.09 -8.94
N LEU A 53 -3.48 -0.52 -8.04
CA LEU A 53 -4.78 -1.08 -7.64
C LEU A 53 -5.87 -0.96 -8.71
N ILE A 54 -5.83 0.10 -9.53
CA ILE A 54 -6.89 0.29 -10.56
C ILE A 54 -6.98 -0.90 -11.51
N LYS A 55 -5.89 -1.63 -11.68
CA LYS A 55 -5.84 -2.83 -12.50
C LYS A 55 -6.57 -4.02 -11.88
N ASN A 56 -7.09 -3.86 -10.67
CA ASN A 56 -7.78 -4.91 -9.91
C ASN A 56 -6.93 -6.18 -9.73
N PRO A 57 -5.68 -6.06 -9.21
CA PRO A 57 -4.77 -7.19 -9.11
C PRO A 57 -5.19 -8.14 -7.98
N LYS A 58 -4.85 -9.42 -8.12
CA LYS A 58 -4.97 -10.40 -7.05
C LYS A 58 -3.80 -10.33 -6.08
N LEU A 59 -2.65 -9.87 -6.56
CA LEU A 59 -1.42 -9.72 -5.77
C LEU A 59 -0.84 -8.33 -5.99
N LEU A 60 -0.63 -7.60 -4.91
CA LEU A 60 0.03 -6.29 -4.89
C LEU A 60 1.42 -6.45 -4.28
N LEU A 61 2.44 -6.04 -5.03
CA LEU A 61 3.83 -6.05 -4.58
C LEU A 61 4.18 -4.66 -4.02
N CYS A 62 4.56 -4.61 -2.75
CA CYS A 62 4.93 -3.37 -2.06
C CYS A 62 6.39 -3.44 -1.64
N ASP A 63 7.25 -2.68 -2.31
CA ASP A 63 8.67 -2.62 -2.01
C ASP A 63 8.94 -1.36 -1.17
N GLU A 64 9.28 -1.56 0.12
CA GLU A 64 9.53 -0.50 1.09
C GLU A 64 8.44 0.60 1.07
N PRO A 65 7.16 0.27 1.31
CA PRO A 65 6.06 1.22 1.12
C PRO A 65 6.12 2.44 2.05
N THR A 66 6.91 2.38 3.11
CA THR A 66 7.08 3.47 4.08
C THR A 66 8.49 4.04 4.14
N GLY A 67 9.40 3.60 3.27
CA GLY A 67 10.83 3.82 3.38
C GLY A 67 11.29 5.28 3.33
N ALA A 68 10.57 6.16 2.65
CA ALA A 68 10.92 7.57 2.50
C ALA A 68 9.98 8.51 3.26
N LEU A 69 9.18 7.98 4.19
CA LEU A 69 8.13 8.72 4.89
C LEU A 69 8.46 8.87 6.38
N ASP A 70 7.93 9.95 6.99
CA ASP A 70 7.98 10.13 8.44
C ASP A 70 7.09 9.11 9.16
N SER A 71 7.22 8.98 10.47
CA SER A 71 6.48 7.97 11.26
C SER A 71 4.97 8.10 11.14
N LYS A 72 4.43 9.32 11.18
CA LYS A 72 3.00 9.56 11.08
C LYS A 72 2.47 9.15 9.71
N THR A 73 3.13 9.59 8.65
CA THR A 73 2.74 9.29 7.27
C THR A 73 2.91 7.80 6.97
N SER A 74 3.96 7.18 7.51
CA SER A 74 4.17 5.72 7.42
C SER A 74 2.99 4.97 8.03
N LYS A 75 2.56 5.37 9.21
CA LYS A 75 1.39 4.76 9.87
C LYS A 75 0.13 4.90 9.02
N ASP A 76 -0.11 6.08 8.44
CA ASP A 76 -1.26 6.34 7.58
C ASP A 76 -1.24 5.42 6.34
N ILE A 77 -0.08 5.21 5.74
CA ILE A 77 0.06 4.28 4.60
C ILE A 77 -0.21 2.83 5.01
N LEU A 78 0.29 2.39 6.17
CA LEU A 78 0.04 1.03 6.64
C LEU A 78 -1.43 0.79 6.98
N ILE A 79 -2.11 1.76 7.58
CA ILE A 79 -3.55 1.72 7.81
C ILE A 79 -4.29 1.60 6.47
N LEU A 80 -3.85 2.35 5.47
CA LEU A 80 -4.43 2.30 4.13
C LEU A 80 -4.25 0.92 3.48
N LEU A 81 -3.05 0.34 3.55
CA LEU A 81 -2.79 -1.00 3.01
C LEU A 81 -3.67 -2.06 3.69
N GLU A 82 -3.83 -1.96 5.00
CA GLU A 82 -4.73 -2.85 5.75
C GLU A 82 -6.18 -2.71 5.27
N LYS A 83 -6.65 -1.48 5.10
CA LYS A 83 -7.99 -1.17 4.59
C LYS A 83 -8.20 -1.75 3.19
N ILE A 84 -7.23 -1.59 2.31
CA ILE A 84 -7.28 -2.12 0.94
C ILE A 84 -7.39 -3.65 0.95
N ASN A 85 -6.59 -4.32 1.77
CA ASN A 85 -6.65 -5.77 1.92
C ASN A 85 -8.04 -6.23 2.37
N GLN A 86 -8.64 -5.52 3.32
CA GLN A 86 -9.99 -5.83 3.83
C GLN A 86 -11.08 -5.53 2.81
N GLN A 87 -10.98 -4.41 2.12
CA GLN A 87 -12.03 -3.93 1.19
C GLN A 87 -12.03 -4.69 -0.14
N TYR A 88 -10.86 -4.94 -0.71
CA TYR A 88 -10.73 -5.55 -2.04
C TYR A 88 -10.28 -7.01 -2.01
N GLY A 89 -9.90 -7.53 -0.85
CA GLY A 89 -9.37 -8.89 -0.74
C GLY A 89 -8.02 -9.10 -1.44
N THR A 90 -7.32 -8.00 -1.76
CA THR A 90 -6.03 -8.05 -2.46
C THR A 90 -4.96 -8.64 -1.55
N THR A 91 -4.30 -9.70 -2.00
CA THR A 91 -3.12 -10.24 -1.31
C THR A 91 -1.95 -9.29 -1.50
N MET A 92 -1.22 -9.02 -0.44
CA MET A 92 -0.07 -8.12 -0.48
C MET A 92 1.21 -8.83 -0.09
N LEU A 93 2.26 -8.63 -0.88
CA LEU A 93 3.61 -9.01 -0.53
C LEU A 93 4.39 -7.73 -0.21
N ILE A 94 4.75 -7.54 1.05
CA ILE A 94 5.45 -6.34 1.52
C ILE A 94 6.91 -6.70 1.78
N VAL A 95 7.83 -6.05 1.06
CA VAL A 95 9.27 -6.16 1.29
C VAL A 95 9.68 -4.94 2.11
N THR A 96 10.27 -5.15 3.28
CA THR A 96 10.63 -4.04 4.16
C THR A 96 11.76 -4.39 5.12
N HIS A 97 12.51 -3.38 5.55
CA HIS A 97 13.46 -3.46 6.65
C HIS A 97 12.83 -3.00 7.98
N ASN A 98 11.60 -2.52 7.96
CA ASN A 98 10.91 -2.05 9.16
C ASN A 98 10.29 -3.23 9.93
N ASN A 99 10.91 -3.55 11.06
CA ASN A 99 10.51 -4.68 11.88
C ASN A 99 9.10 -4.55 12.50
N ALA A 100 8.60 -3.32 12.69
CA ALA A 100 7.28 -3.11 13.26
C ALA A 100 6.16 -3.68 12.37
N ILE A 101 6.35 -3.68 11.06
CA ILE A 101 5.36 -4.16 10.08
C ILE A 101 5.06 -5.65 10.26
N ARG A 102 6.02 -6.44 10.77
CA ARG A 102 5.80 -7.89 10.98
C ARG A 102 4.61 -8.20 11.88
N ASN A 103 4.24 -7.29 12.75
CA ASN A 103 3.17 -7.52 13.73
C ASN A 103 1.76 -7.36 13.14
N MET A 104 1.62 -6.74 11.98
CA MET A 104 0.32 -6.51 11.36
C MET A 104 -0.03 -7.49 10.24
N VAL A 105 0.93 -8.29 9.77
CA VAL A 105 0.76 -9.17 8.61
C VAL A 105 0.39 -10.59 9.03
N HIS A 106 -0.17 -11.37 8.09
CA HIS A 106 -0.56 -12.76 8.34
C HIS A 106 0.66 -13.68 8.46
N LYS A 107 1.63 -13.50 7.56
CA LYS A 107 2.80 -14.36 7.44
C LYS A 107 4.06 -13.52 7.33
N VAL A 108 5.11 -13.95 8.01
CA VAL A 108 6.43 -13.30 8.00
C VAL A 108 7.47 -14.27 7.49
N ILE A 109 8.29 -13.81 6.54
CA ILE A 109 9.45 -14.54 6.04
C ILE A 109 10.66 -13.62 6.24
N ILE A 110 11.66 -14.10 6.99
CA ILE A 110 12.89 -13.34 7.20
C ILE A 110 14.00 -13.97 6.37
N ILE A 111 14.63 -13.13 5.54
CA ILE A 111 15.74 -13.54 4.68
C ILE A 111 17.03 -12.94 5.21
N LYS A 112 18.05 -13.76 5.38
CA LYS A 112 19.41 -13.36 5.74
C LYS A 112 20.40 -14.10 4.85
N ASP A 113 21.38 -13.36 4.30
CA ASP A 113 22.45 -13.92 3.48
C ASP A 113 21.93 -14.80 2.32
N GLY A 114 20.82 -14.35 1.70
CA GLY A 114 20.20 -15.07 0.58
C GLY A 114 19.44 -16.35 0.96
N GLN A 115 19.22 -16.58 2.23
CA GLN A 115 18.52 -17.77 2.75
C GLN A 115 17.37 -17.37 3.66
N ILE A 116 16.33 -18.20 3.69
CA ILE A 116 15.22 -18.04 4.64
C ILE A 116 15.72 -18.43 6.03
N SER A 117 15.72 -17.46 6.96
CA SER A 117 16.11 -17.67 8.33
C SER A 117 14.92 -17.96 9.25
N GLU A 118 13.77 -17.35 8.99
CA GLU A 118 12.52 -17.59 9.71
C GLU A 118 11.34 -17.57 8.74
N ASP A 119 10.33 -18.39 9.02
CA ASP A 119 9.08 -18.49 8.29
C ASP A 119 7.98 -18.86 9.29
N TYR A 120 7.07 -17.92 9.58
CA TYR A 120 6.02 -18.17 10.56
C TYR A 120 4.74 -17.38 10.24
N GLU A 121 3.62 -17.85 10.77
CA GLU A 121 2.34 -17.17 10.72
C GLU A 121 2.04 -16.50 12.06
N ASN A 122 1.47 -15.29 12.01
CA ASN A 122 1.02 -14.61 13.22
C ASN A 122 -0.34 -15.16 13.65
N GLU A 123 -0.41 -15.70 14.88
CA GLU A 123 -1.67 -16.14 15.47
C GLU A 123 -2.60 -14.97 15.78
N THR A 124 -2.02 -13.84 16.24
CA THR A 124 -2.76 -12.61 16.53
C THR A 124 -2.06 -11.44 15.86
N ARG A 125 -2.74 -10.79 14.94
CA ARG A 125 -2.22 -9.60 14.25
C ARG A 125 -2.62 -8.35 15.00
N LEU A 126 -1.69 -7.38 15.07
CA LEU A 126 -1.99 -6.05 15.55
C LEU A 126 -2.58 -5.22 14.40
N PRO A 127 -3.60 -4.37 14.67
CA PRO A 127 -4.05 -3.42 13.66
C PRO A 127 -2.95 -2.40 13.40
N ALA A 128 -2.86 -1.93 12.14
CA ALA A 128 -1.81 -0.99 11.72
C ALA A 128 -1.76 0.27 12.59
N LYS A 129 -2.92 0.76 13.04
CA LYS A 129 -3.02 1.93 13.92
C LYS A 129 -2.31 1.77 15.26
N SER A 130 -2.07 0.52 15.70
CA SER A 130 -1.44 0.22 16.99
C SER A 130 0.08 0.04 16.88
N LEU A 131 0.64 0.09 15.68
CA LEU A 131 2.07 -0.06 15.48
C LEU A 131 2.83 1.16 16.05
N GLU A 132 3.96 0.88 16.66
CA GLU A 132 4.88 1.87 17.19
C GLU A 132 6.26 1.70 16.55
N ASP A 133 7.13 2.68 16.75
CA ASP A 133 8.53 2.66 16.26
C ASP A 133 8.65 2.52 14.72
N LEU A 134 7.79 3.20 14.00
CA LEU A 134 7.82 3.25 12.54
C LEU A 134 8.85 4.25 12.01
#